data_1ca6ca0e7892afbd84f9cff8f653ff23
#
_entry.id   1ca6ca0e7892afbd84f9cff8f653ff23
#
_cell.length_a   1.000
_cell.length_b   1.000
_cell.length_c   1.000
_cell.angle_alpha   90.00
_cell.angle_beta   90.00
_cell.angle_gamma   90.00
#
_symmetry.space_group_name_H-M   'P 1'
#
loop_
_entity.id
_entity.type
_entity.pdbx_description
1 polymer ?
#
loop_
_entity_poly.entity_id
_entity_poly.type
_entity_poly.pdbx_seq_one_letter_code
_entity_poly.pdbx_strand_id
1 'polypeptide(L)'
;MDSVEVPVERDTRAITRLAMSHDASHFLLTPTEVARPANVHEVAALIADAAARRRPLTFRAGGTSLTGQAVTDGTLVDVRRHFRHIEVLDDGRRVRAGAGATLADVNARLAPYG
;
A
#
# COMPACT_ATOMS: atom_id res chain seq x y z
N MET A 1 7.04 30.08 -6.63
CA MET A 1 5.89 29.32 -7.08
C MET A 1 5.62 28.23 -6.07
N ASP A 2 4.51 28.35 -5.40
CA ASP A 2 4.18 27.43 -4.34
C ASP A 2 3.85 26.08 -4.93
N SER A 3 4.66 25.09 -4.62
CA SER A 3 4.29 23.72 -4.91
C SER A 3 3.04 23.42 -4.09
N VAL A 4 1.94 23.15 -4.76
CA VAL A 4 0.74 22.64 -4.09
C VAL A 4 1.12 21.24 -3.57
N GLU A 5 1.45 21.17 -2.28
CA GLU A 5 1.56 19.89 -1.63
C GLU A 5 0.18 19.23 -1.68
N VAL A 6 0.07 18.15 -2.43
CA VAL A 6 -1.12 17.31 -2.39
C VAL A 6 -1.09 16.61 -1.04
N PRO A 7 -2.05 16.87 -0.14
CA PRO A 7 -2.02 16.27 1.19
C PRO A 7 -2.30 14.76 1.09
N VAL A 8 -1.30 13.96 1.44
CA VAL A 8 -1.48 12.52 1.59
C VAL A 8 -2.18 12.26 2.92
N GLU A 9 -3.18 11.39 2.92
CA GLU A 9 -3.81 10.94 4.16
C GLU A 9 -2.78 10.22 5.03
N ARG A 10 -2.55 10.74 6.23
CA ARG A 10 -1.65 10.16 7.24
C ARG A 10 -2.41 9.97 8.53
N ASP A 11 -2.35 8.76 9.07
CA ASP A 11 -3.02 8.41 10.31
C ASP A 11 -1.98 8.09 11.38
N THR A 12 -1.94 8.89 12.44
CA THR A 12 -1.00 8.74 13.55
C THR A 12 -1.69 8.26 14.83
N ARG A 13 -2.99 7.93 14.77
CA ARG A 13 -3.73 7.44 15.93
C ARG A 13 -3.15 6.11 16.41
N ALA A 14 -3.08 5.95 17.72
CA ALA A 14 -2.55 4.75 18.34
C ALA A 14 -3.30 3.48 17.88
N ILE A 15 -4.63 3.54 17.79
CA ILE A 15 -5.43 2.40 17.35
C ILE A 15 -5.07 1.91 15.94
N THR A 16 -4.87 2.82 15.00
CA THR A 16 -4.49 2.48 13.64
C THR A 16 -3.08 1.91 13.59
N ARG A 17 -2.14 2.55 14.28
CA ARG A 17 -0.74 2.11 14.34
C ARG A 17 -0.61 0.73 14.94
N LEU A 18 -1.30 0.46 16.02
CA LEU A 18 -1.31 -0.85 16.67
C LEU A 18 -1.99 -1.92 15.81
N ALA A 19 -3.07 -1.58 15.13
CA ALA A 19 -3.75 -2.50 14.23
C ALA A 19 -2.85 -2.94 13.07
N MET A 20 -1.89 -2.11 12.66
CA MET A 20 -0.96 -2.38 11.56
C MET A 20 0.43 -2.81 12.03
N SER A 21 0.57 -3.22 13.29
CA SER A 21 1.86 -3.57 13.88
C SER A 21 2.29 -5.02 13.64
N HIS A 22 1.44 -5.82 13.02
CA HIS A 22 1.72 -7.24 12.76
C HIS A 22 1.25 -7.63 11.36
N ASP A 23 1.80 -8.70 10.84
CA ASP A 23 1.37 -9.41 9.66
C ASP A 23 1.21 -10.90 9.99
N ALA A 24 1.33 -11.80 9.04
CA ALA A 24 1.28 -13.25 9.31
C ALA A 24 2.62 -13.82 9.80
N SER A 25 3.62 -12.98 10.04
CA SER A 25 4.93 -13.37 10.56
C SER A 25 4.97 -13.34 12.08
N HIS A 26 6.16 -13.62 12.65
CA HIS A 26 6.43 -13.49 14.08
C HIS A 26 6.92 -12.09 14.48
N PHE A 27 7.06 -11.17 13.53
CA PHE A 27 7.56 -9.83 13.79
C PHE A 27 6.43 -8.91 14.28
N LEU A 28 6.79 -8.01 15.17
CA LEU A 28 5.90 -6.99 15.70
C LEU A 28 6.65 -5.65 15.69
N LEU A 29 6.24 -4.76 14.80
CA LEU A 29 6.79 -3.41 14.71
C LEU A 29 5.64 -2.41 14.57
N THR A 30 5.58 -1.45 15.48
CA THR A 30 4.53 -0.41 15.43
C THR A 30 4.99 0.72 14.52
N PRO A 31 4.25 1.02 13.45
CA PRO A 31 4.62 2.13 12.57
C PRO A 31 4.48 3.48 13.28
N THR A 32 5.28 4.45 12.84
CA THR A 32 5.16 5.84 13.27
C THR A 32 3.88 6.48 12.74
N GLU A 33 3.51 6.12 11.52
CA GLU A 33 2.28 6.56 10.86
C GLU A 33 1.84 5.55 9.81
N VAL A 34 0.55 5.58 9.48
CA VAL A 34 -0.03 4.83 8.37
C VAL A 34 -0.49 5.83 7.32
N ALA A 35 0.10 5.78 6.13
CA ALA A 35 -0.26 6.63 5.01
C ALA A 35 -1.12 5.88 4.01
N ARG A 36 -2.13 6.56 3.45
CA ARG A 36 -3.04 5.99 2.45
C ARG A 36 -3.05 6.87 1.20
N PRO A 37 -2.06 6.68 0.31
CA PRO A 37 -1.97 7.47 -0.90
C PRO A 37 -3.12 7.16 -1.85
N ALA A 38 -3.62 8.17 -2.54
CA ALA A 38 -4.71 8.05 -3.50
C ALA A 38 -4.22 7.80 -4.94
N ASN A 39 -2.97 8.12 -5.23
CA ASN A 39 -2.40 8.03 -6.58
C ASN A 39 -0.87 7.95 -6.53
N VAL A 40 -0.26 7.75 -7.70
CA VAL A 40 1.20 7.58 -7.81
C VAL A 40 1.98 8.85 -7.42
N HIS A 41 1.41 10.03 -7.59
CA HIS A 41 2.06 11.28 -7.20
C HIS A 41 2.20 11.36 -5.68
N GLU A 42 1.17 10.93 -4.95
CA GLU A 42 1.23 10.86 -3.49
C GLU A 42 2.21 9.79 -3.01
N VAL A 43 2.31 8.65 -3.71
CA VAL A 43 3.33 7.64 -3.42
C VAL A 43 4.73 8.21 -3.59
N ALA A 44 4.97 8.93 -4.69
CA ALA A 44 6.26 9.58 -4.93
C ALA A 44 6.60 10.59 -3.83
N ALA A 45 5.62 11.37 -3.38
CA ALA A 45 5.80 12.32 -2.28
C ALA A 45 6.14 11.63 -0.96
N LEU A 46 5.51 10.50 -0.66
CA LEU A 46 5.82 9.71 0.53
C LEU A 46 7.25 9.15 0.50
N ILE A 47 7.67 8.65 -0.64
CA ILE A 47 9.04 8.14 -0.82
C ILE A 47 10.05 9.25 -0.63
N ALA A 48 9.83 10.41 -1.24
CA ALA A 48 10.71 11.57 -1.11
C ALA A 48 10.80 12.06 0.34
N ASP A 49 9.67 12.14 1.04
CA ASP A 49 9.61 12.54 2.44
C ASP A 49 10.35 11.54 3.34
N ALA A 50 10.13 10.26 3.15
CA ALA A 50 10.80 9.22 3.92
C ALA A 50 12.33 9.26 3.69
N ALA A 51 12.76 9.47 2.46
CA ALA A 51 14.18 9.60 2.13
C ALA A 51 14.80 10.85 2.80
N ALA A 52 14.12 11.99 2.76
CA ALA A 52 14.59 13.23 3.38
C ALA A 52 14.71 13.10 4.91
N ARG A 53 13.80 12.39 5.53
CA ARG A 53 13.78 12.16 6.99
C ARG A 53 14.60 10.95 7.41
N ARG A 54 15.18 10.20 6.48
CA ARG A 54 15.88 8.93 6.73
C ARG A 54 15.00 7.97 7.53
N ARG A 55 13.72 7.92 7.19
CA ARG A 55 12.73 7.06 7.84
C ARG A 55 12.46 5.84 6.95
N PRO A 56 12.39 4.63 7.53
CA PRO A 56 11.94 3.46 6.77
C PRO A 56 10.54 3.68 6.21
N LEU A 57 10.29 3.16 5.02
CA LEU A 57 8.98 3.17 4.38
C LEU A 57 8.70 1.75 3.88
N THR A 58 7.53 1.24 4.21
CA THR A 58 7.12 -0.12 3.86
C THR A 58 5.73 -0.09 3.27
N PHE A 59 5.54 -0.77 2.15
CA PHE A 59 4.23 -0.95 1.55
C PHE A 59 3.51 -2.15 2.15
N ARG A 60 2.19 -2.02 2.27
CA ARG A 60 1.32 -3.08 2.79
C ARG A 60 0.05 -3.15 1.97
N ALA A 61 -0.30 -4.36 1.54
CA ALA A 61 -1.62 -4.67 0.97
C ALA A 61 -2.45 -5.42 2.02
N GLY A 62 -2.61 -6.72 1.92
CA GLY A 62 -3.40 -7.51 2.86
C GLY A 62 -2.74 -7.79 4.22
N GLY A 63 -1.44 -7.54 4.35
CA GLY A 63 -0.72 -7.83 5.60
C GLY A 63 -0.57 -9.32 5.87
N THR A 64 -0.45 -10.13 4.85
CA THR A 64 -0.38 -11.59 4.95
C THR A 64 1.02 -12.15 4.77
N SER A 65 2.04 -11.31 4.77
CA SER A 65 3.44 -11.72 4.66
C SER A 65 3.82 -12.65 5.81
N LEU A 66 4.56 -13.72 5.51
CA LEU A 66 5.04 -14.68 6.50
C LEU A 66 6.43 -14.32 7.05
N THR A 67 7.10 -13.34 6.46
CA THR A 67 8.51 -13.02 6.78
C THR A 67 8.72 -11.55 7.15
N GLY A 68 7.67 -10.82 7.50
CA GLY A 68 7.79 -9.47 8.05
C GLY A 68 7.90 -8.35 7.02
N GLN A 69 7.60 -8.61 5.73
CA GLN A 69 7.68 -7.56 4.72
C GLN A 69 6.61 -6.47 4.86
N ALA A 70 5.55 -6.72 5.62
CA ALA A 70 4.42 -5.80 5.75
C ALA A 70 4.40 -5.05 7.09
N VAL A 71 5.47 -5.07 7.87
CA VAL A 71 5.59 -4.33 9.12
C VAL A 71 6.81 -3.42 9.10
N THR A 72 6.73 -2.32 9.83
CA THR A 72 7.79 -1.31 9.92
C THR A 72 7.64 -0.49 11.19
N ASP A 73 8.70 0.12 11.65
CA ASP A 73 8.69 1.16 12.68
C ASP A 73 8.68 2.58 12.08
N GLY A 74 8.71 2.70 10.77
CA GLY A 74 8.66 3.96 10.03
C GLY A 74 7.27 4.27 9.49
N THR A 75 7.20 4.71 8.23
CA THR A 75 5.96 4.98 7.52
C THR A 75 5.43 3.70 6.86
N LEU A 76 4.23 3.28 7.26
CA LEU A 76 3.52 2.20 6.60
C LEU A 76 2.60 2.76 5.53
N VAL A 77 2.75 2.31 4.29
CA VAL A 77 1.94 2.75 3.16
C VAL A 77 0.90 1.69 2.84
N ASP A 78 -0.36 1.95 3.19
CA ASP A 78 -1.48 1.06 2.91
C ASP A 78 -2.03 1.38 1.52
N VAL A 79 -1.94 0.42 0.60
CA VAL A 79 -2.33 0.58 -0.81
C VAL A 79 -3.70 -0.04 -1.13
N ARG A 80 -4.40 -0.58 -0.16
CA ARG A 80 -5.65 -1.33 -0.41
C ARG A 80 -6.81 -0.47 -0.85
N ARG A 81 -6.88 0.77 -0.39
CA ARG A 81 -8.05 1.62 -0.63
C ARG A 81 -8.14 2.11 -2.07
N HIS A 82 -7.04 2.58 -2.64
CA HIS A 82 -7.04 3.33 -3.89
C HIS A 82 -6.36 2.62 -5.06
N PHE A 83 -5.52 1.63 -4.83
CA PHE A 83 -4.78 0.92 -5.88
C PHE A 83 -5.42 -0.42 -6.22
N ARG A 84 -6.70 -0.37 -6.61
CA ARG A 84 -7.51 -1.58 -6.85
C ARG A 84 -7.95 -1.74 -8.31
N HIS A 85 -7.46 -0.91 -9.22
CA HIS A 85 -7.81 -0.99 -10.62
C HIS A 85 -7.31 -2.29 -11.25
N ILE A 86 -8.09 -2.82 -12.20
CA ILE A 86 -7.75 -4.02 -12.94
C ILE A 86 -8.08 -3.76 -14.40
N GLU A 87 -7.11 -3.98 -15.29
CA GLU A 87 -7.25 -3.85 -16.74
C GLU A 87 -6.87 -5.17 -17.39
N VAL A 88 -7.83 -5.78 -18.09
CA VAL A 88 -7.59 -7.02 -18.83
C VAL A 88 -7.03 -6.68 -20.21
N LEU A 89 -5.93 -7.31 -20.59
CA LEU A 89 -5.20 -7.07 -21.83
C LEU A 89 -5.12 -8.37 -22.64
N ASP A 90 -4.95 -8.21 -23.96
CA ASP A 90 -4.69 -9.34 -24.89
C ASP A 90 -5.71 -10.48 -24.74
N ASP A 91 -7.01 -10.14 -24.71
CA ASP A 91 -8.09 -11.11 -24.61
C ASP A 91 -7.95 -12.06 -23.40
N GLY A 92 -7.54 -11.52 -22.28
CA GLY A 92 -7.41 -12.26 -21.02
C GLY A 92 -6.07 -12.95 -20.81
N ARG A 93 -5.11 -12.78 -21.72
CA ARG A 93 -3.78 -13.38 -21.57
C ARG A 93 -2.89 -12.61 -20.60
N ARG A 94 -3.17 -11.32 -20.39
CA ARG A 94 -2.44 -10.46 -19.47
C ARG A 94 -3.42 -9.61 -18.68
N VAL A 95 -3.01 -9.22 -17.49
CA VAL A 95 -3.76 -8.30 -16.66
C VAL A 95 -2.78 -7.28 -16.04
N ARG A 96 -3.21 -6.02 -16.02
CA ARG A 96 -2.55 -4.98 -15.24
C ARG A 96 -3.41 -4.71 -14.02
N ALA A 97 -2.84 -4.89 -12.83
CA ALA A 97 -3.56 -4.73 -11.58
C ALA A 97 -2.80 -3.81 -10.62
N GLY A 98 -3.53 -2.97 -9.91
CA GLY A 98 -2.97 -2.19 -8.82
C GLY A 98 -2.55 -3.08 -7.65
N ALA A 99 -1.58 -2.64 -6.88
CA ALA A 99 -1.03 -3.42 -5.77
C ALA A 99 -2.03 -3.71 -4.64
N GLY A 100 -3.16 -3.01 -4.60
CA GLY A 100 -4.25 -3.24 -3.64
C GLY A 100 -5.35 -4.17 -4.16
N ALA A 101 -5.29 -4.62 -5.42
CA ALA A 101 -6.24 -5.58 -5.95
C ALA A 101 -5.96 -6.98 -5.38
N THR A 102 -7.01 -7.76 -5.11
CA THR A 102 -6.87 -9.13 -4.64
C THR A 102 -6.84 -10.11 -5.81
N LEU A 103 -6.31 -11.32 -5.58
CA LEU A 103 -6.40 -12.40 -6.57
C LEU A 103 -7.85 -12.75 -6.89
N ALA A 104 -8.73 -12.70 -5.90
CA ALA A 104 -10.17 -12.93 -6.12
C ALA A 104 -10.75 -11.92 -7.10
N ASP A 105 -10.41 -10.64 -6.96
CA ASP A 105 -10.86 -9.58 -7.87
C ASP A 105 -10.31 -9.81 -9.29
N VAL A 106 -9.05 -10.16 -9.41
CA VAL A 106 -8.40 -10.47 -10.70
C VAL A 106 -9.09 -11.66 -11.37
N ASN A 107 -9.29 -12.75 -10.62
CA ASN A 107 -9.96 -13.94 -11.14
C ASN A 107 -11.39 -13.66 -11.60
N ALA A 108 -12.13 -12.84 -10.84
CA ALA A 108 -13.49 -12.45 -11.24
C ALA A 108 -13.50 -11.68 -12.57
N ARG A 109 -12.51 -10.80 -12.78
CA ARG A 109 -12.38 -10.04 -14.03
C ARG A 109 -11.95 -10.92 -15.21
N LEU A 110 -11.16 -11.97 -14.96
CA LEU A 110 -10.67 -12.89 -15.99
C LEU A 110 -11.67 -14.02 -16.31
N ALA A 111 -12.64 -14.28 -15.46
CA ALA A 111 -13.60 -15.38 -15.64
C ALA A 111 -14.26 -15.41 -17.03
N PRO A 112 -14.69 -14.28 -17.66
CA PRO A 112 -15.28 -14.31 -18.99
C PRO A 112 -14.32 -14.76 -20.11
N TYR A 113 -13.04 -14.79 -19.85
CA TYR A 113 -12.02 -15.14 -20.84
C TYR A 113 -11.59 -16.62 -20.76
N GLY A 114 -12.13 -17.41 -19.85
CA GLY A 114 -11.80 -18.84 -19.66
C GLY A 114 -10.72 -19.05 -18.63
#